data_6eae48feb604d0417bb78b587a1a8bf4
#
_entry.id   6eae48feb604d0417bb78b587a1a8bf4
#
_cell.length_a   1.000
_cell.length_b   1.000
_cell.length_c   1.000
_cell.angle_alpha   90.00
_cell.angle_beta   90.00
_cell.angle_gamma   90.00
#
_symmetry.space_group_name_H-M   'P 1'
#
loop_
_entity.id
_entity.type
_entity.pdbx_description
1 polymer ?
#
loop_
_entity_poly.entity_id
_entity_poly.type
_entity_poly.pdbx_seq_one_letter_code
_entity_poly.pdbx_strand_id
1 'polypeptide(L)'
;MRFYKQQAIAEYYLENNNTFSMKSTFAQYAKGPMGLLIALSSCVSAFLTGLIYLLVCIKAWAGAFGLGTATQYIGSVTSFFGGFSELMKCIGVMRINSSFLDTVFELLDTPNTMYQGSLTTEKRSDIQYDVEFRDVSFKYPGSEAYALRHVNMKFKVGSRLAVVGMNGSGKTTFIKLLCRLYDPTEGEILLNGIDIRKYRYDDYMKIFSVVFQDFQLLALPLGQNVAASQTYDAARVLDCLNKAGFGEKLAKMPHGLDTYLYKSVDTEGVDVSGGEAQKIAIARALYKDSPFIILDEPTAALDPIAEAEIYSKFDEIAGDKTAVYISHRLSSCKFCDEIAVFDSGSVIQQGTHSDLLADESGKYFELWNAQAQYYKKDTVQPA
;
A
#
# COMPACT_ATOMS: atom_id res chain seq x y z
N MET A 1 17.00 19.95 -4.80
CA MET A 1 16.74 21.11 -5.69
C MET A 1 18.00 21.80 -6.22
N ARG A 2 19.07 22.04 -5.42
CA ARG A 2 20.26 22.80 -5.88
C ARG A 2 21.07 22.09 -6.99
N PHE A 3 21.16 20.76 -7.01
CA PHE A 3 21.98 20.02 -7.97
C PHE A 3 21.41 19.97 -9.39
N TYR A 4 20.09 20.06 -9.58
CA TYR A 4 19.43 19.83 -10.86
C TYR A 4 18.80 21.08 -11.45
N LYS A 5 19.10 22.31 -10.92
CA LYS A 5 18.49 23.59 -11.37
C LYS A 5 16.95 23.52 -11.50
N GLN A 6 16.32 22.76 -10.57
CA GLN A 6 14.87 22.57 -10.58
C GLN A 6 14.06 23.81 -10.24
N GLN A 7 14.72 24.95 -9.98
CA GLN A 7 14.06 26.19 -9.64
C GLN A 7 13.11 26.67 -10.75
N ALA A 8 13.52 26.56 -12.01
CA ALA A 8 12.67 26.96 -13.14
C ALA A 8 11.44 26.03 -13.29
N ILE A 9 11.59 24.73 -12.95
CA ILE A 9 10.48 23.78 -12.95
C ILE A 9 9.53 24.09 -11.79
N ALA A 10 10.06 24.37 -10.61
CA ALA A 10 9.26 24.75 -9.44
C ALA A 10 8.50 26.07 -9.68
N GLU A 11 9.15 27.07 -10.27
CA GLU A 11 8.54 28.35 -10.66
C GLU A 11 7.42 28.13 -11.69
N TYR A 12 7.66 27.30 -12.71
CA TYR A 12 6.65 26.94 -13.71
C TYR A 12 5.41 26.30 -13.08
N TYR A 13 5.60 25.33 -12.16
CA TYR A 13 4.48 24.68 -11.47
C TYR A 13 3.79 25.60 -10.46
N LEU A 14 4.52 26.46 -9.76
CA LEU A 14 3.95 27.47 -8.87
C LEU A 14 3.12 28.51 -9.63
N GLU A 15 3.55 28.92 -10.81
CA GLU A 15 2.79 29.85 -11.65
C GLU A 15 1.55 29.21 -12.28
N ASN A 16 1.67 27.99 -12.79
CA ASN A 16 0.59 27.33 -13.54
C ASN A 16 -0.40 26.56 -12.66
N ASN A 17 0.05 25.98 -11.54
CA ASN A 17 -0.80 25.21 -10.62
C ASN A 17 -1.20 25.98 -9.36
N ASN A 18 -0.80 27.25 -9.22
CA ASN A 18 -1.24 28.08 -8.11
C ASN A 18 -2.73 28.38 -8.27
N THR A 19 -3.57 27.78 -7.44
CA THR A 19 -5.03 27.96 -7.43
C THR A 19 -5.44 29.42 -7.30
N PHE A 20 -4.61 30.25 -6.65
CA PHE A 20 -4.81 31.69 -6.47
C PHE A 20 -4.16 32.56 -7.57
N SER A 21 -3.45 31.95 -8.54
CA SER A 21 -2.93 32.67 -9.69
C SER A 21 -4.10 33.21 -10.53
N MET A 22 -3.96 34.45 -11.04
CA MET A 22 -4.95 35.06 -11.93
C MET A 22 -5.17 34.33 -13.25
N LYS A 23 -4.25 33.40 -13.59
CA LYS A 23 -4.32 32.53 -14.77
C LYS A 23 -4.92 31.16 -14.43
N SER A 24 -5.13 30.84 -13.15
CA SER A 24 -5.68 29.55 -12.74
C SER A 24 -7.11 29.36 -13.26
N THR A 25 -7.51 28.12 -13.48
CA THR A 25 -8.88 27.76 -13.86
C THR A 25 -9.89 28.29 -12.85
N PHE A 26 -9.55 28.23 -11.55
CA PHE A 26 -10.39 28.77 -10.48
C PHE A 26 -10.59 30.31 -10.64
N ALA A 27 -9.50 31.08 -10.87
CA ALA A 27 -9.59 32.52 -11.04
C ALA A 27 -10.35 32.90 -12.31
N GLN A 28 -10.22 32.14 -13.39
CA GLN A 28 -10.98 32.34 -14.62
C GLN A 28 -12.48 32.08 -14.41
N TYR A 29 -12.86 31.00 -13.69
CA TYR A 29 -14.24 30.76 -13.32
C TYR A 29 -14.80 31.81 -12.36
N ALA A 30 -14.03 32.23 -11.36
CA ALA A 30 -14.44 33.24 -10.40
C ALA A 30 -14.64 34.60 -11.02
N LYS A 31 -13.82 35.02 -12.00
CA LYS A 31 -13.97 36.26 -12.77
C LYS A 31 -15.00 36.18 -13.90
N GLY A 32 -15.19 34.98 -14.48
CA GLY A 32 -16.08 34.75 -15.61
C GLY A 32 -17.52 34.48 -15.16
N PRO A 33 -18.08 33.33 -15.57
CA PRO A 33 -19.51 33.05 -15.40
C PRO A 33 -19.96 33.01 -13.94
N MET A 34 -19.12 32.48 -13.03
CA MET A 34 -19.49 32.33 -11.61
C MET A 34 -19.49 33.71 -10.91
N GLY A 35 -18.48 34.54 -11.16
CA GLY A 35 -18.42 35.91 -10.62
C GLY A 35 -19.54 36.78 -11.14
N LEU A 36 -19.89 36.64 -12.43
CA LEU A 36 -21.03 37.36 -13.02
C LEU A 36 -22.35 36.96 -12.38
N LEU A 37 -22.59 35.68 -12.18
CA LEU A 37 -23.80 35.17 -11.54
C LEU A 37 -23.92 35.64 -10.08
N ILE A 38 -22.81 35.60 -9.32
CA ILE A 38 -22.79 36.08 -7.94
C ILE A 38 -23.06 37.62 -7.90
N ALA A 39 -22.43 38.37 -8.77
CA ALA A 39 -22.64 39.80 -8.86
C ALA A 39 -24.09 40.15 -9.23
N LEU A 40 -24.66 39.46 -10.23
CA LEU A 40 -26.06 39.63 -10.64
C LEU A 40 -27.04 39.29 -9.51
N SER A 41 -26.82 38.16 -8.82
CA SER A 41 -27.60 37.75 -7.66
C SER A 41 -27.57 38.81 -6.54
N SER A 42 -26.39 39.35 -6.26
CA SER A 42 -26.20 40.39 -5.24
C SER A 42 -26.91 41.68 -5.63
N CYS A 43 -26.82 42.11 -6.89
CA CYS A 43 -27.50 43.30 -7.41
C CYS A 43 -29.03 43.16 -7.33
N VAL A 44 -29.58 42.01 -7.71
CA VAL A 44 -31.03 41.70 -7.62
C VAL A 44 -31.50 41.73 -6.17
N SER A 45 -30.76 41.10 -5.25
CA SER A 45 -31.04 41.11 -3.82
C SER A 45 -31.04 42.51 -3.21
N ALA A 46 -30.01 43.31 -3.52
CA ALA A 46 -29.90 44.69 -3.06
C ALA A 46 -31.06 45.56 -3.60
N PHE A 47 -31.40 45.43 -4.88
CA PHE A 47 -32.49 46.15 -5.51
C PHE A 47 -33.85 45.81 -4.86
N LEU A 48 -34.17 44.52 -4.66
CA LEU A 48 -35.40 44.09 -4.00
C LEU A 48 -35.46 44.62 -2.56
N THR A 49 -34.38 44.55 -1.81
CA THR A 49 -34.31 45.08 -0.45
C THR A 49 -34.56 46.58 -0.41
N GLY A 50 -33.91 47.34 -1.32
CA GLY A 50 -34.15 48.76 -1.45
C GLY A 50 -35.57 49.15 -1.80
N LEU A 51 -36.23 48.38 -2.68
CA LEU A 51 -37.64 48.57 -3.06
C LEU A 51 -38.58 48.33 -1.87
N ILE A 52 -38.31 47.30 -1.07
CA ILE A 52 -39.11 47.02 0.14
C ILE A 52 -38.94 48.12 1.16
N TYR A 53 -37.73 48.64 1.39
CA TYR A 53 -37.49 49.75 2.28
C TYR A 53 -38.24 51.01 1.82
N LEU A 54 -38.16 51.28 0.52
CA LEU A 54 -38.89 52.43 -0.08
C LEU A 54 -40.42 52.33 0.16
N LEU A 55 -40.99 51.14 -0.07
CA LEU A 55 -42.44 50.91 0.16
C LEU A 55 -42.83 51.09 1.63
N VAL A 56 -42.01 50.58 2.57
CA VAL A 56 -42.27 50.71 4.01
C VAL A 56 -42.19 52.18 4.41
N CYS A 57 -41.21 52.94 3.91
CA CYS A 57 -41.05 54.35 4.18
C CYS A 57 -42.22 55.21 3.61
N ILE A 58 -42.65 54.93 2.38
CA ILE A 58 -43.78 55.61 1.77
C ILE A 58 -45.09 55.41 2.58
N LYS A 59 -45.33 54.18 3.03
CA LYS A 59 -46.52 53.84 3.86
C LYS A 59 -46.43 54.50 5.24
N ALA A 60 -45.28 54.57 5.87
CA ALA A 60 -45.08 55.28 7.13
C ALA A 60 -45.27 56.80 6.95
N TRP A 61 -44.77 57.40 5.86
CA TRP A 61 -45.01 58.80 5.54
C TRP A 61 -46.47 59.10 5.27
N ALA A 62 -47.18 58.21 4.63
CA ALA A 62 -48.64 58.32 4.41
C ALA A 62 -49.49 58.11 5.70
N GLY A 63 -48.85 57.92 6.87
CA GLY A 63 -49.52 57.79 8.15
C GLY A 63 -50.15 56.42 8.43
N ALA A 64 -49.85 55.43 7.62
CA ALA A 64 -50.41 54.07 7.79
C ALA A 64 -49.96 53.37 9.10
N PHE A 65 -48.75 53.72 9.59
CA PHE A 65 -48.18 53.23 10.85
C PHE A 65 -47.05 54.13 11.34
N GLY A 66 -46.73 54.05 12.62
CA GLY A 66 -45.67 54.88 13.24
C GLY A 66 -44.27 54.43 12.93
N LEU A 67 -43.27 55.24 13.23
CA LEU A 67 -41.85 55.03 12.94
C LEU A 67 -41.31 53.74 13.59
N GLY A 68 -41.74 53.40 14.82
CA GLY A 68 -41.35 52.16 15.49
C GLY A 68 -41.87 50.89 14.78
N THR A 69 -43.06 50.92 14.19
CA THR A 69 -43.60 49.84 13.40
C THR A 69 -42.87 49.71 12.06
N ALA A 70 -42.48 50.82 11.45
CA ALA A 70 -41.68 50.81 10.23
C ALA A 70 -40.31 50.11 10.44
N THR A 71 -39.60 50.42 11.54
CA THR A 71 -38.33 49.74 11.88
C THR A 71 -38.52 48.27 12.16
N GLN A 72 -39.66 47.91 12.81
CA GLN A 72 -39.98 46.48 13.05
C GLN A 72 -40.24 45.71 11.74
N TYR A 73 -40.98 46.29 10.79
CA TYR A 73 -41.22 45.68 9.47
C TYR A 73 -39.91 45.54 8.68
N ILE A 74 -39.04 46.57 8.65
CA ILE A 74 -37.74 46.49 8.01
C ILE A 74 -36.91 45.37 8.61
N GLY A 75 -36.83 45.27 9.96
CA GLY A 75 -36.11 44.23 10.66
C GLY A 75 -36.64 42.83 10.33
N SER A 76 -37.96 42.63 10.36
CA SER A 76 -38.58 41.35 10.05
C SER A 76 -38.35 40.91 8.62
N VAL A 77 -38.46 41.81 7.66
CA VAL A 77 -38.24 41.53 6.24
C VAL A 77 -36.75 41.19 5.99
N THR A 78 -35.83 41.94 6.58
CA THR A 78 -34.40 41.65 6.45
C THR A 78 -34.04 40.28 7.03
N SER A 79 -34.56 39.97 8.22
CA SER A 79 -34.39 38.65 8.85
C SER A 79 -34.97 37.50 8.03
N PHE A 80 -36.14 37.72 7.45
CA PHE A 80 -36.78 36.71 6.59
C PHE A 80 -35.95 36.42 5.34
N PHE A 81 -35.50 37.45 4.61
CA PHE A 81 -34.66 37.26 3.41
C PHE A 81 -33.27 36.69 3.76
N GLY A 82 -32.71 37.07 4.90
CA GLY A 82 -31.46 36.50 5.42
C GLY A 82 -31.59 35.02 5.69
N GLY A 83 -32.65 34.63 6.41
CA GLY A 83 -32.94 33.20 6.70
C GLY A 83 -33.18 32.38 5.43
N PHE A 84 -33.94 32.97 4.46
CA PHE A 84 -34.18 32.30 3.18
C PHE A 84 -32.90 32.10 2.37
N SER A 85 -32.04 33.12 2.33
CA SER A 85 -30.73 33.03 1.67
C SER A 85 -29.84 31.94 2.29
N GLU A 86 -29.83 31.85 3.64
CA GLU A 86 -29.05 30.83 4.34
C GLU A 86 -29.61 29.41 4.08
N LEU A 87 -30.94 29.27 4.03
CA LEU A 87 -31.59 28.01 3.64
C LEU A 87 -31.15 27.55 2.24
N MET A 88 -31.18 28.46 1.26
CA MET A 88 -30.74 28.15 -0.12
C MET A 88 -29.26 27.78 -0.18
N LYS A 89 -28.41 28.44 0.59
CA LYS A 89 -27.00 28.14 0.72
C LYS A 89 -26.77 26.76 1.34
N CYS A 90 -27.49 26.41 2.41
CA CYS A 90 -27.45 25.08 3.01
C CYS A 90 -27.84 23.97 2.02
N ILE A 91 -28.90 24.18 1.23
CA ILE A 91 -29.30 23.22 0.18
C ILE A 91 -28.19 23.06 -0.86
N GLY A 92 -27.52 24.15 -1.25
CA GLY A 92 -26.39 24.11 -2.16
C GLY A 92 -25.19 23.30 -1.60
N VAL A 93 -24.84 23.55 -0.34
CA VAL A 93 -23.76 22.81 0.35
C VAL A 93 -24.12 21.33 0.50
N MET A 94 -25.37 21.01 0.85
CA MET A 94 -25.83 19.63 0.94
C MET A 94 -25.69 18.88 -0.40
N ARG A 95 -26.01 19.53 -1.53
CA ARG A 95 -25.82 18.92 -2.86
C ARG A 95 -24.36 18.66 -3.19
N ILE A 96 -23.47 19.61 -2.87
CA ILE A 96 -22.03 19.46 -3.08
C ILE A 96 -21.51 18.29 -2.22
N ASN A 97 -21.87 18.25 -0.94
CA ASN A 97 -21.46 17.19 -0.03
C ASN A 97 -22.00 15.81 -0.48
N SER A 98 -23.25 15.74 -0.98
CA SER A 98 -23.82 14.52 -1.55
C SER A 98 -22.96 14.01 -2.72
N SER A 99 -22.54 14.90 -3.63
CA SER A 99 -21.68 14.52 -4.76
C SER A 99 -20.32 14.00 -4.33
N PHE A 100 -19.71 14.53 -3.25
CA PHE A 100 -18.49 13.96 -2.68
C PHE A 100 -18.74 12.59 -2.04
N LEU A 101 -19.85 12.42 -1.34
CA LEU A 101 -20.23 11.13 -0.76
C LEU A 101 -20.49 10.07 -1.83
N ASP A 102 -21.09 10.43 -2.96
CA ASP A 102 -21.32 9.51 -4.09
C ASP A 102 -19.98 8.89 -4.56
N THR A 103 -18.92 9.70 -4.68
CA THR A 103 -17.58 9.20 -5.04
C THR A 103 -17.01 8.24 -3.98
N VAL A 104 -17.23 8.53 -2.69
CA VAL A 104 -16.81 7.65 -1.60
C VAL A 104 -17.58 6.33 -1.62
N PHE A 105 -18.91 6.39 -1.83
CA PHE A 105 -19.72 5.18 -1.93
C PHE A 105 -19.39 4.35 -3.17
N GLU A 106 -19.12 4.98 -4.31
CA GLU A 106 -18.63 4.29 -5.51
C GLU A 106 -17.37 3.48 -5.23
N LEU A 107 -16.42 4.05 -4.45
CA LEU A 107 -15.22 3.33 -4.03
C LEU A 107 -15.57 2.18 -3.07
N LEU A 108 -16.42 2.42 -2.07
CA LEU A 108 -16.79 1.41 -1.07
C LEU A 108 -17.63 0.27 -1.67
N ASP A 109 -18.49 0.58 -2.63
CA ASP A 109 -19.37 -0.37 -3.31
C ASP A 109 -18.67 -1.08 -4.48
N THR A 110 -17.37 -0.80 -4.72
CA THR A 110 -16.59 -1.49 -5.76
C THR A 110 -16.64 -3.00 -5.50
N PRO A 111 -17.23 -3.79 -6.40
CA PRO A 111 -17.41 -5.21 -6.19
C PRO A 111 -16.07 -5.94 -6.19
N ASN A 112 -15.90 -6.88 -5.28
CA ASN A 112 -14.79 -7.81 -5.35
C ASN A 112 -14.99 -8.74 -6.55
N THR A 113 -14.18 -8.56 -7.59
CA THR A 113 -14.26 -9.35 -8.83
C THR A 113 -13.62 -10.72 -8.71
N MET A 114 -12.87 -10.99 -7.62
CA MET A 114 -12.27 -12.30 -7.39
C MET A 114 -13.32 -13.33 -6.98
N TYR A 115 -13.25 -14.51 -7.58
CA TYR A 115 -14.16 -15.60 -7.26
C TYR A 115 -14.02 -15.99 -5.77
N GLN A 116 -15.12 -16.04 -5.05
CA GLN A 116 -15.15 -16.46 -3.66
C GLN A 116 -15.51 -17.94 -3.59
N GLY A 117 -14.51 -18.79 -3.34
CA GLY A 117 -14.73 -20.21 -3.13
C GLY A 117 -15.49 -20.52 -1.84
N SER A 118 -15.91 -21.74 -1.67
CA SER A 118 -16.67 -22.20 -0.50
C SER A 118 -15.89 -23.11 0.44
N LEU A 119 -14.75 -23.66 -0.01
CA LEU A 119 -13.94 -24.57 0.79
C LEU A 119 -13.12 -23.83 1.84
N THR A 120 -13.13 -24.33 3.06
CA THR A 120 -12.23 -23.86 4.12
C THR A 120 -10.85 -24.51 3.97
N THR A 121 -9.79 -23.76 4.29
CA THR A 121 -8.46 -24.35 4.45
C THR A 121 -8.46 -25.12 5.77
N GLU A 122 -8.31 -26.44 5.73
CA GLU A 122 -8.11 -27.21 6.95
C GLU A 122 -6.79 -26.80 7.58
N LYS A 123 -6.82 -26.45 8.88
CA LYS A 123 -5.61 -26.38 9.70
C LYS A 123 -5.14 -27.80 9.94
N ARG A 124 -4.37 -28.33 8.99
CA ARG A 124 -3.75 -29.63 9.17
C ARG A 124 -2.70 -29.54 10.26
N SER A 125 -2.80 -30.40 11.24
CA SER A 125 -1.81 -30.52 12.31
C SER A 125 -0.44 -31.04 11.81
N ASP A 126 -0.41 -31.63 10.61
CA ASP A 126 0.78 -32.16 9.96
C ASP A 126 1.51 -31.15 9.05
N ILE A 127 0.96 -29.93 8.89
CA ILE A 127 1.52 -28.81 8.09
C ILE A 127 1.94 -29.25 6.66
N GLN A 128 1.45 -30.35 6.15
CA GLN A 128 1.80 -30.85 4.83
C GLN A 128 0.85 -30.28 3.77
N TYR A 129 1.33 -29.28 3.07
CA TYR A 129 0.64 -28.70 1.90
C TYR A 129 1.52 -28.90 0.67
N ASP A 130 0.99 -29.46 -0.39
CA ASP A 130 1.61 -29.48 -1.72
C ASP A 130 1.08 -28.29 -2.52
N VAL A 131 1.97 -27.49 -3.08
CA VAL A 131 1.62 -26.43 -4.01
C VAL A 131 2.08 -26.83 -5.40
N GLU A 132 1.19 -26.71 -6.38
CA GLU A 132 1.48 -27.06 -7.77
C GLU A 132 0.95 -25.97 -8.71
N PHE A 133 1.83 -25.45 -9.55
CA PHE A 133 1.49 -24.58 -10.69
C PHE A 133 1.43 -25.45 -11.93
N ARG A 134 0.29 -25.46 -12.64
CA ARG A 134 0.05 -26.21 -13.85
C ARG A 134 -0.20 -25.29 -15.02
N ASP A 135 0.78 -25.17 -15.88
CA ASP A 135 0.72 -24.39 -17.13
C ASP A 135 0.24 -22.94 -16.89
N VAL A 136 0.73 -22.33 -15.81
CA VAL A 136 0.25 -21.02 -15.36
C VAL A 136 0.85 -19.91 -16.20
N SER A 137 -0.03 -19.14 -16.86
CA SER A 137 0.31 -17.89 -17.53
C SER A 137 -0.49 -16.73 -16.96
N PHE A 138 0.12 -15.54 -16.90
CA PHE A 138 -0.50 -14.38 -16.29
C PHE A 138 -0.12 -13.07 -16.97
N LYS A 139 -1.14 -12.23 -17.17
CA LYS A 139 -1.02 -10.82 -17.58
C LYS A 139 -1.62 -9.92 -16.51
N TYR A 140 -0.96 -8.82 -16.19
CA TYR A 140 -1.57 -7.79 -15.34
C TYR A 140 -2.76 -7.13 -16.03
N PRO A 141 -3.80 -6.72 -15.28
CA PRO A 141 -4.91 -5.95 -15.84
C PRO A 141 -4.41 -4.71 -16.61
N GLY A 142 -4.90 -4.56 -17.83
CA GLY A 142 -4.49 -3.46 -18.73
C GLY A 142 -3.15 -3.67 -19.45
N SER A 143 -2.48 -4.81 -19.29
CA SER A 143 -1.25 -5.16 -20.01
C SER A 143 -1.51 -6.25 -21.06
N GLU A 144 -0.94 -6.09 -22.26
CA GLU A 144 -0.92 -7.14 -23.26
C GLU A 144 0.24 -8.13 -23.09
N ALA A 145 1.27 -7.75 -22.33
CA ALA A 145 2.45 -8.57 -22.11
C ALA A 145 2.23 -9.58 -20.97
N TYR A 146 2.65 -10.81 -21.20
CA TYR A 146 2.68 -11.82 -20.15
C TYR A 146 3.80 -11.54 -19.16
N ALA A 147 3.45 -11.50 -17.87
CA ALA A 147 4.39 -11.44 -16.76
C ALA A 147 4.88 -12.84 -16.35
N LEU A 148 4.03 -13.87 -16.50
CA LEU A 148 4.40 -15.28 -16.41
C LEU A 148 3.89 -16.04 -17.62
N ARG A 149 4.65 -17.09 -18.03
CA ARG A 149 4.36 -17.91 -19.22
C ARG A 149 4.61 -19.38 -18.90
N HIS A 150 3.57 -20.17 -19.03
CA HIS A 150 3.63 -21.63 -18.95
C HIS A 150 4.44 -22.15 -17.76
N VAL A 151 4.24 -21.54 -16.58
CA VAL A 151 4.94 -21.93 -15.36
C VAL A 151 4.40 -23.26 -14.88
N ASN A 152 5.29 -24.27 -14.83
CA ASN A 152 5.05 -25.58 -14.28
C ASN A 152 6.03 -25.79 -13.13
N MET A 153 5.52 -25.89 -11.90
CA MET A 153 6.34 -26.06 -10.72
C MET A 153 5.56 -26.74 -9.61
N LYS A 154 6.21 -27.63 -8.90
CA LYS A 154 5.65 -28.27 -7.70
C LYS A 154 6.65 -28.19 -6.57
N PHE A 155 6.23 -27.80 -5.38
CA PHE A 155 7.04 -27.81 -4.18
C PHE A 155 6.23 -28.24 -2.96
N LYS A 156 6.92 -28.90 -2.02
CA LYS A 156 6.31 -29.39 -0.79
C LYS A 156 6.36 -28.34 0.30
N VAL A 157 5.38 -28.38 1.15
CA VAL A 157 5.36 -27.60 2.38
C VAL A 157 6.31 -28.21 3.42
N GLY A 158 6.87 -27.35 4.26
CA GLY A 158 7.96 -27.72 5.17
C GLY A 158 9.33 -27.60 4.51
N SER A 159 9.39 -27.33 3.18
CA SER A 159 10.65 -27.05 2.48
C SER A 159 10.92 -25.54 2.36
N ARG A 160 12.18 -25.21 2.18
CA ARG A 160 12.67 -23.86 1.91
C ARG A 160 12.91 -23.74 0.42
N LEU A 161 12.06 -22.98 -0.26
CA LEU A 161 12.18 -22.73 -1.69
C LEU A 161 12.83 -21.35 -1.92
N ALA A 162 13.97 -21.33 -2.60
CA ALA A 162 14.52 -20.09 -3.14
C ALA A 162 14.00 -19.82 -4.55
N VAL A 163 13.57 -18.60 -4.82
CA VAL A 163 13.15 -18.15 -6.15
C VAL A 163 14.18 -17.11 -6.63
N VAL A 164 14.92 -17.43 -7.68
CA VAL A 164 16.00 -16.61 -8.19
C VAL A 164 15.82 -16.25 -9.66
N GLY A 165 16.53 -15.22 -10.13
CA GLY A 165 16.46 -14.76 -11.51
C GLY A 165 16.71 -13.27 -11.63
N MET A 166 16.87 -12.77 -12.86
CA MET A 166 17.08 -11.35 -13.15
C MET A 166 15.86 -10.49 -12.77
N ASN A 167 16.06 -9.17 -12.67
CA ASN A 167 14.94 -8.24 -12.49
C ASN A 167 13.95 -8.36 -13.65
N GLY A 168 12.65 -8.37 -13.35
CA GLY A 168 11.61 -8.55 -14.35
C GLY A 168 11.39 -10.00 -14.81
N SER A 169 12.08 -11.00 -14.24
CA SER A 169 11.88 -12.41 -14.62
C SER A 169 10.57 -13.04 -14.14
N GLY A 170 9.74 -12.33 -13.35
CA GLY A 170 8.43 -12.82 -12.91
C GLY A 170 8.35 -13.27 -11.45
N LYS A 171 9.45 -13.20 -10.65
CA LYS A 171 9.51 -13.69 -9.26
C LYS A 171 8.42 -13.12 -8.34
N THR A 172 8.30 -11.79 -8.28
CA THR A 172 7.26 -11.12 -7.46
C THR A 172 5.86 -11.43 -7.98
N THR A 173 5.70 -11.58 -9.31
CA THR A 173 4.41 -11.99 -9.91
C THR A 173 4.04 -13.42 -9.49
N PHE A 174 4.98 -14.34 -9.45
CA PHE A 174 4.80 -15.69 -8.94
C PHE A 174 4.25 -15.67 -7.49
N ILE A 175 4.87 -14.88 -6.59
CA ILE A 175 4.41 -14.72 -5.20
C ILE A 175 2.99 -14.13 -5.15
N LYS A 176 2.71 -13.11 -5.96
CA LYS A 176 1.38 -12.48 -5.99
C LYS A 176 0.29 -13.48 -6.41
N LEU A 177 0.58 -14.38 -7.34
CA LEU A 177 -0.32 -15.47 -7.73
C LEU A 177 -0.41 -16.55 -6.66
N LEU A 178 0.71 -16.94 -6.06
CA LEU A 178 0.73 -17.91 -4.94
C LEU A 178 -0.13 -17.42 -3.77
N CYS A 179 -0.04 -16.14 -3.42
CA CYS A 179 -0.87 -15.52 -2.39
C CYS A 179 -2.30 -15.20 -2.88
N ARG A 180 -2.62 -15.51 -4.13
CA ARG A 180 -3.91 -15.20 -4.75
C ARG A 180 -4.29 -13.72 -4.63
N LEU A 181 -3.32 -12.80 -4.80
CA LEU A 181 -3.62 -11.37 -5.02
C LEU A 181 -4.14 -11.13 -6.43
N TYR A 182 -3.91 -12.07 -7.33
CA TYR A 182 -4.47 -12.19 -8.67
C TYR A 182 -4.78 -13.64 -8.96
N ASP A 183 -5.80 -13.92 -9.75
CA ASP A 183 -6.04 -15.24 -10.33
C ASP A 183 -5.24 -15.38 -11.65
N PRO A 184 -4.73 -16.56 -12.00
CA PRO A 184 -4.00 -16.75 -13.26
C PRO A 184 -4.90 -16.49 -14.47
N THR A 185 -4.31 -15.98 -15.56
CA THR A 185 -5.01 -15.78 -16.85
C THR A 185 -5.28 -17.12 -17.52
N GLU A 186 -4.31 -18.03 -17.46
CA GLU A 186 -4.38 -19.39 -18.01
C GLU A 186 -3.73 -20.36 -17.03
N GLY A 187 -4.18 -21.63 -17.06
CA GLY A 187 -3.72 -22.65 -16.15
C GLY A 187 -4.39 -22.61 -14.76
N GLU A 188 -3.84 -23.36 -13.84
CA GLU A 188 -4.37 -23.50 -12.48
C GLU A 188 -3.25 -23.61 -11.45
N ILE A 189 -3.53 -23.10 -10.25
CA ILE A 189 -2.65 -23.23 -9.08
C ILE A 189 -3.39 -24.11 -8.09
N LEU A 190 -2.74 -25.18 -7.64
CA LEU A 190 -3.34 -26.15 -6.76
C LEU A 190 -2.68 -26.13 -5.38
N LEU A 191 -3.49 -26.19 -4.35
CA LEU A 191 -3.09 -26.48 -2.98
C LEU A 191 -3.69 -27.87 -2.61
N ASN A 192 -2.83 -28.85 -2.33
CA ASN A 192 -3.23 -30.25 -2.08
C ASN A 192 -4.10 -30.83 -3.20
N GLY A 193 -3.80 -30.53 -4.46
CA GLY A 193 -4.55 -31.00 -5.62
C GLY A 193 -5.89 -30.28 -5.86
N ILE A 194 -6.23 -29.28 -5.07
CA ILE A 194 -7.46 -28.49 -5.22
C ILE A 194 -7.10 -27.08 -5.69
N ASP A 195 -7.76 -26.61 -6.75
CA ASP A 195 -7.59 -25.26 -7.26
C ASP A 195 -7.82 -24.23 -6.16
N ILE A 196 -6.85 -23.30 -5.99
CA ILE A 196 -6.87 -22.27 -4.93
C ILE A 196 -8.10 -21.38 -5.03
N ARG A 197 -8.71 -21.22 -6.21
CA ARG A 197 -9.95 -20.47 -6.42
C ARG A 197 -11.15 -21.08 -5.70
N LYS A 198 -11.15 -22.38 -5.42
CA LYS A 198 -12.23 -23.08 -4.72
C LYS A 198 -12.25 -22.84 -3.21
N TYR A 199 -11.14 -22.36 -2.64
CA TYR A 199 -11.07 -22.02 -1.22
C TYR A 199 -11.72 -20.65 -0.95
N ARG A 200 -12.26 -20.48 0.25
CA ARG A 200 -12.68 -19.17 0.74
C ARG A 200 -11.45 -18.25 0.78
N TYR A 201 -11.57 -17.08 0.17
CA TYR A 201 -10.46 -16.15 0.01
C TYR A 201 -9.79 -15.80 1.35
N ASP A 202 -10.60 -15.41 2.35
CA ASP A 202 -10.10 -15.03 3.67
C ASP A 202 -9.36 -16.16 4.38
N ASP A 203 -9.84 -17.40 4.24
CA ASP A 203 -9.20 -18.56 4.87
C ASP A 203 -7.90 -18.92 4.15
N TYR A 204 -7.88 -18.82 2.82
CA TYR A 204 -6.67 -19.01 2.02
C TYR A 204 -5.59 -17.97 2.37
N MET A 205 -5.95 -16.68 2.52
CA MET A 205 -5.02 -15.62 2.91
C MET A 205 -4.43 -15.79 4.30
N LYS A 206 -5.10 -16.50 5.21
CA LYS A 206 -4.60 -16.78 6.56
C LYS A 206 -3.40 -17.73 6.59
N ILE A 207 -3.21 -18.55 5.54
CA ILE A 207 -2.09 -19.49 5.51
C ILE A 207 -0.76 -18.85 5.13
N PHE A 208 -0.73 -17.59 4.72
CA PHE A 208 0.47 -16.88 4.31
C PHE A 208 0.84 -15.74 5.25
N SER A 209 2.11 -15.64 5.62
CA SER A 209 2.76 -14.46 6.16
C SER A 209 3.73 -13.93 5.11
N VAL A 210 3.53 -12.71 4.62
CA VAL A 210 4.29 -12.17 3.47
C VAL A 210 4.96 -10.86 3.84
N VAL A 211 6.24 -10.75 3.51
CA VAL A 211 6.98 -9.49 3.48
C VAL A 211 7.30 -9.19 2.03
N PHE A 212 6.56 -8.25 1.44
CA PHE A 212 6.84 -7.76 0.08
C PHE A 212 7.99 -6.76 0.08
N GLN A 213 8.64 -6.59 -1.08
CA GLN A 213 9.72 -5.62 -1.27
C GLN A 213 9.25 -4.17 -1.00
N ASP A 214 8.02 -3.85 -1.38
CA ASP A 214 7.38 -2.53 -1.26
C ASP A 214 6.47 -2.41 0.00
N PHE A 215 6.79 -3.16 1.06
CA PHE A 215 6.03 -3.10 2.30
C PHE A 215 5.95 -1.67 2.87
N GLN A 216 4.84 -1.36 3.53
CA GLN A 216 4.62 -0.08 4.19
C GLN A 216 4.41 -0.27 5.69
N LEU A 217 5.02 0.64 6.46
CA LEU A 217 4.70 0.84 7.86
C LEU A 217 3.76 2.03 8.00
N LEU A 218 2.83 1.93 8.92
CA LEU A 218 1.86 2.98 9.17
C LEU A 218 2.36 3.91 10.29
N ALA A 219 1.91 5.16 10.29
CA ALA A 219 2.14 6.11 11.38
C ALA A 219 1.27 5.76 12.59
N LEU A 220 1.50 4.57 13.14
CA LEU A 220 0.83 3.96 14.29
C LEU A 220 1.88 3.52 15.32
N PRO A 221 1.47 3.19 16.56
CA PRO A 221 2.37 2.57 17.55
C PRO A 221 3.07 1.32 16.99
N LEU A 222 4.32 1.11 17.42
CA LEU A 222 5.15 -0.03 16.99
C LEU A 222 4.44 -1.37 17.20
N GLY A 223 3.82 -1.58 18.36
CA GLY A 223 3.10 -2.81 18.67
C GLY A 223 1.94 -3.07 17.71
N GLN A 224 1.19 -2.03 17.34
CA GLN A 224 0.10 -2.13 16.37
C GLN A 224 0.63 -2.38 14.94
N ASN A 225 1.78 -1.82 14.59
CA ASN A 225 2.43 -2.10 13.31
C ASN A 225 2.84 -3.57 13.17
N VAL A 226 3.34 -4.17 14.24
CA VAL A 226 3.73 -5.60 14.26
C VAL A 226 2.50 -6.50 14.25
N ALA A 227 1.54 -6.22 15.11
CA ALA A 227 0.35 -7.05 15.26
C ALA A 227 -0.67 -6.88 14.12
N ALA A 228 -0.61 -5.78 13.37
CA ALA A 228 -1.63 -5.34 12.41
C ALA A 228 -3.04 -5.29 13.06
N SER A 229 -3.12 -4.96 14.35
CA SER A 229 -4.34 -4.90 15.15
C SER A 229 -4.21 -3.86 16.26
N GLN A 230 -5.33 -3.32 16.72
CA GLN A 230 -5.37 -2.41 17.89
C GLN A 230 -5.08 -3.15 19.21
N THR A 231 -5.54 -4.40 19.30
CA THR A 231 -5.32 -5.25 20.49
C THR A 231 -4.33 -6.36 20.13
N TYR A 232 -3.32 -6.55 20.97
CA TYR A 232 -2.26 -7.52 20.72
C TYR A 232 -1.65 -8.06 22.00
N ASP A 233 -1.00 -9.21 21.92
CA ASP A 233 -0.18 -9.78 22.98
C ASP A 233 1.21 -9.10 22.97
N ALA A 234 1.47 -8.27 23.97
CA ALA A 234 2.71 -7.50 24.09
C ALA A 234 3.95 -8.41 24.23
N ALA A 235 3.85 -9.51 24.96
CA ALA A 235 4.97 -10.44 25.14
C ALA A 235 5.35 -11.11 23.82
N ARG A 236 4.36 -11.50 23.04
CA ARG A 236 4.56 -12.09 21.72
C ARG A 236 5.10 -11.09 20.70
N VAL A 237 4.65 -9.83 20.73
CA VAL A 237 5.22 -8.75 19.90
C VAL A 237 6.69 -8.53 20.22
N LEU A 238 7.06 -8.49 21.52
CA LEU A 238 8.45 -8.34 21.96
C LEU A 238 9.32 -9.50 21.48
N ASP A 239 8.84 -10.74 21.60
CA ASP A 239 9.55 -11.93 21.11
C ASP A 239 9.79 -11.86 19.61
N CYS A 240 8.76 -11.50 18.81
CA CYS A 240 8.88 -11.36 17.36
C CYS A 240 9.87 -10.25 16.95
N LEU A 241 9.87 -9.11 17.65
CA LEU A 241 10.83 -8.02 17.40
C LEU A 241 12.26 -8.44 17.72
N ASN A 242 12.48 -9.19 18.80
CA ASN A 242 13.80 -9.71 19.17
C ASN A 242 14.29 -10.73 18.15
N LYS A 243 13.47 -11.66 17.71
CA LYS A 243 13.77 -12.63 16.65
C LYS A 243 14.12 -11.95 15.32
N ALA A 244 13.42 -10.86 14.99
CA ALA A 244 13.72 -10.04 13.81
C ALA A 244 14.96 -9.14 13.97
N GLY A 245 15.66 -9.17 15.12
CA GLY A 245 16.86 -8.37 15.36
C GLY A 245 16.59 -6.88 15.62
N PHE A 246 15.40 -6.54 16.13
CA PHE A 246 15.02 -5.14 16.42
C PHE A 246 15.20 -4.75 17.91
N GLY A 247 15.64 -5.67 18.77
CA GLY A 247 15.69 -5.50 20.23
C GLY A 247 16.53 -4.31 20.70
N GLU A 248 17.70 -4.08 20.12
CA GLU A 248 18.57 -2.95 20.49
C GLU A 248 17.93 -1.59 20.20
N LYS A 249 17.22 -1.48 19.09
CA LYS A 249 16.49 -0.24 18.73
C LYS A 249 15.27 -0.05 19.62
N LEU A 250 14.56 -1.12 19.91
CA LEU A 250 13.39 -1.10 20.81
C LEU A 250 13.76 -0.58 22.21
N ALA A 251 14.91 -0.98 22.75
CA ALA A 251 15.42 -0.50 24.04
C ALA A 251 15.68 1.03 24.08
N LYS A 252 15.84 1.65 22.93
CA LYS A 252 16.07 3.10 22.77
C LYS A 252 14.80 3.88 22.45
N MET A 253 13.66 3.20 22.28
CA MET A 253 12.38 3.87 22.00
C MET A 253 11.76 4.47 23.25
N PRO A 254 11.25 5.73 23.20
CA PRO A 254 10.81 6.45 24.40
C PRO A 254 9.63 5.81 25.12
N HIS A 255 8.71 5.18 24.37
CA HIS A 255 7.51 4.55 24.91
C HIS A 255 7.43 3.05 24.56
N GLY A 256 8.56 2.40 24.27
CA GLY A 256 8.60 0.98 23.91
C GLY A 256 7.65 0.65 22.76
N LEU A 257 6.71 -0.29 22.95
CA LEU A 257 5.74 -0.71 21.93
C LEU A 257 4.70 0.36 21.59
N ASP A 258 4.47 1.32 22.48
CA ASP A 258 3.51 2.42 22.26
C ASP A 258 4.14 3.62 21.53
N THR A 259 5.45 3.54 21.20
CA THR A 259 6.12 4.56 20.39
C THR A 259 5.52 4.61 19.00
N TYR A 260 5.01 5.79 18.60
CA TYR A 260 4.54 6.01 17.23
C TYR A 260 5.69 5.98 16.25
N LEU A 261 5.47 5.33 15.09
CA LEU A 261 6.38 5.42 13.96
C LEU A 261 6.03 6.68 13.16
N TYR A 262 7.08 7.41 12.77
CA TYR A 262 6.99 8.69 12.05
C TYR A 262 6.32 9.82 12.84
N LYS A 263 6.67 11.05 12.46
CA LYS A 263 6.19 12.29 13.12
C LYS A 263 4.93 12.88 12.50
N SER A 264 4.26 12.17 11.61
CA SER A 264 3.08 12.67 10.89
C SER A 264 1.82 12.72 11.77
N VAL A 265 1.74 11.89 12.80
CA VAL A 265 0.59 11.82 13.74
C VAL A 265 0.99 12.27 15.12
N ASP A 266 2.17 11.88 15.60
CA ASP A 266 2.70 12.21 16.91
C ASP A 266 4.04 12.93 16.77
N THR A 267 4.21 14.08 17.44
CA THR A 267 5.45 14.88 17.40
C THR A 267 6.63 14.17 18.07
N GLU A 268 6.38 13.26 19.03
CA GLU A 268 7.37 12.39 19.66
C GLU A 268 7.64 11.10 18.87
N GLY A 269 6.97 10.93 17.73
CA GLY A 269 7.15 9.79 16.85
C GLY A 269 8.60 9.63 16.39
N VAL A 270 9.03 8.38 16.21
CA VAL A 270 10.39 8.00 15.85
C VAL A 270 10.46 7.60 14.38
N ASP A 271 11.35 8.23 13.64
CA ASP A 271 11.67 7.79 12.28
C ASP A 271 12.54 6.53 12.32
N VAL A 272 12.25 5.59 11.44
CA VAL A 272 13.00 4.34 11.29
C VAL A 272 13.75 4.31 9.96
N SER A 273 14.95 3.77 9.96
CA SER A 273 15.72 3.52 8.74
C SER A 273 15.08 2.40 7.90
N GLY A 274 15.45 2.28 6.61
CA GLY A 274 14.95 1.21 5.75
C GLY A 274 15.21 -0.20 6.32
N GLY A 275 16.39 -0.43 6.89
CA GLY A 275 16.73 -1.71 7.53
C GLY A 275 15.92 -1.96 8.82
N GLU A 276 15.69 -0.92 9.64
CA GLU A 276 14.83 -1.02 10.82
C GLU A 276 13.38 -1.30 10.44
N ALA A 277 12.86 -0.62 9.41
CA ALA A 277 11.53 -0.86 8.87
C ALA A 277 11.37 -2.30 8.37
N GLN A 278 12.39 -2.85 7.74
CA GLN A 278 12.41 -4.23 7.27
C GLN A 278 12.36 -5.24 8.43
N LYS A 279 13.11 -5.02 9.51
CA LYS A 279 13.05 -5.83 10.73
C LYS A 279 11.64 -5.82 11.34
N ILE A 280 10.96 -4.67 11.35
CA ILE A 280 9.55 -4.56 11.80
C ILE A 280 8.61 -5.35 10.89
N ALA A 281 8.80 -5.30 9.57
CA ALA A 281 7.99 -6.08 8.61
C ALA A 281 8.18 -7.60 8.79
N ILE A 282 9.42 -8.04 9.07
CA ILE A 282 9.70 -9.45 9.42
C ILE A 282 9.01 -9.82 10.75
N ALA A 283 9.09 -8.97 11.78
CA ALA A 283 8.40 -9.21 13.05
C ALA A 283 6.88 -9.32 12.87
N ARG A 284 6.27 -8.52 11.98
CA ARG A 284 4.85 -8.62 11.58
C ARG A 284 4.53 -9.99 10.98
N ALA A 285 5.38 -10.49 10.09
CA ALA A 285 5.20 -11.81 9.47
C ALA A 285 5.31 -12.94 10.50
N LEU A 286 6.25 -12.83 11.45
CA LEU A 286 6.40 -13.77 12.57
C LEU A 286 5.19 -13.74 13.52
N TYR A 287 4.68 -12.55 13.83
CA TYR A 287 3.51 -12.41 14.71
C TYR A 287 2.25 -13.02 14.11
N LYS A 288 2.06 -12.92 12.78
CA LYS A 288 0.93 -13.57 12.09
C LYS A 288 0.96 -15.08 12.21
N ASP A 289 2.14 -15.70 12.26
CA ASP A 289 2.39 -17.12 12.53
C ASP A 289 1.66 -18.07 11.59
N SER A 290 1.75 -17.80 10.30
CA SER A 290 1.13 -18.61 9.26
C SER A 290 2.01 -19.81 8.87
N PRO A 291 1.42 -20.90 8.31
CA PRO A 291 2.16 -22.07 7.82
C PRO A 291 3.19 -21.76 6.73
N PHE A 292 2.89 -20.74 5.89
CA PHE A 292 3.81 -20.23 4.87
C PHE A 292 4.37 -18.89 5.27
N ILE A 293 5.69 -18.76 5.20
CA ILE A 293 6.37 -17.46 5.28
C ILE A 293 7.01 -17.14 3.93
N ILE A 294 6.68 -15.98 3.39
CA ILE A 294 7.18 -15.52 2.09
C ILE A 294 7.94 -14.23 2.31
N LEU A 295 9.19 -14.21 1.87
CA LEU A 295 10.08 -13.06 2.00
C LEU A 295 10.55 -12.64 0.62
N ASP A 296 10.06 -11.50 0.13
CA ASP A 296 10.45 -10.92 -1.15
C ASP A 296 11.57 -9.88 -0.91
N GLU A 297 12.80 -10.27 -1.21
CA GLU A 297 14.02 -9.48 -1.03
C GLU A 297 14.18 -8.90 0.40
N PRO A 298 14.10 -9.73 1.44
CA PRO A 298 14.03 -9.27 2.83
C PRO A 298 15.32 -8.60 3.33
N THR A 299 16.36 -8.50 2.52
CA THR A 299 17.64 -7.92 2.89
C THR A 299 18.08 -6.77 1.99
N ALA A 300 17.21 -6.31 1.08
CA ALA A 300 17.56 -5.27 0.10
C ALA A 300 18.01 -3.94 0.73
N ALA A 301 17.47 -3.60 1.90
CA ALA A 301 17.80 -2.36 2.62
C ALA A 301 18.82 -2.56 3.77
N LEU A 302 19.39 -3.76 3.92
CA LEU A 302 20.31 -4.10 5.00
C LEU A 302 21.77 -4.02 4.54
N ASP A 303 22.63 -3.64 5.47
CA ASP A 303 24.08 -3.80 5.30
C ASP A 303 24.48 -5.30 5.37
N PRO A 304 25.68 -5.67 4.87
CA PRO A 304 26.10 -7.07 4.81
C PRO A 304 26.16 -7.79 6.17
N ILE A 305 26.37 -7.06 7.28
CA ILE A 305 26.45 -7.64 8.63
C ILE A 305 25.03 -7.95 9.12
N ALA A 306 24.11 -6.98 9.01
CA ALA A 306 22.72 -7.17 9.38
C ALA A 306 22.03 -8.24 8.50
N GLU A 307 22.42 -8.33 7.24
CA GLU A 307 21.99 -9.39 6.33
C GLU A 307 22.43 -10.77 6.82
N ALA A 308 23.72 -10.93 7.13
CA ALA A 308 24.25 -12.19 7.65
C ALA A 308 23.58 -12.59 8.98
N GLU A 309 23.24 -11.62 9.83
CA GLU A 309 22.48 -11.86 11.05
C GLU A 309 21.08 -12.42 10.76
N ILE A 310 20.36 -11.85 9.81
CA ILE A 310 19.04 -12.38 9.43
C ILE A 310 19.14 -13.77 8.83
N TYR A 311 20.12 -14.02 7.98
CA TYR A 311 20.33 -15.37 7.42
C TYR A 311 20.72 -16.40 8.48
N SER A 312 21.55 -16.04 9.46
CA SER A 312 21.89 -16.94 10.55
C SER A 312 20.69 -17.31 11.41
N LYS A 313 19.71 -16.40 11.51
CA LYS A 313 18.42 -16.61 12.22
C LYS A 313 17.33 -17.16 11.31
N PHE A 314 17.60 -17.36 10.01
CA PHE A 314 16.57 -17.79 9.07
C PHE A 314 15.95 -19.12 9.44
N ASP A 315 16.75 -20.05 9.98
CA ASP A 315 16.27 -21.32 10.51
C ASP A 315 15.31 -21.13 11.70
N GLU A 316 15.60 -20.16 12.55
CA GLU A 316 14.75 -19.81 13.69
C GLU A 316 13.47 -19.08 13.22
N ILE A 317 13.59 -18.22 12.19
CA ILE A 317 12.49 -17.47 11.58
C ILE A 317 11.54 -18.41 10.82
N ALA A 318 12.09 -19.32 10.01
CA ALA A 318 11.32 -20.27 9.24
C ALA A 318 10.72 -21.38 10.15
N GLY A 319 11.50 -21.88 11.14
CA GLY A 319 11.11 -23.01 11.97
C GLY A 319 10.71 -24.20 11.12
N ASP A 320 9.58 -24.83 11.46
CA ASP A 320 8.98 -25.95 10.72
C ASP A 320 8.04 -25.49 9.58
N LYS A 321 8.04 -24.19 9.26
CA LYS A 321 7.16 -23.61 8.24
C LYS A 321 7.74 -23.76 6.85
N THR A 322 6.87 -23.66 5.85
CA THR A 322 7.31 -23.50 4.47
C THR A 322 7.82 -22.07 4.28
N ALA A 323 9.04 -21.95 3.85
CA ALA A 323 9.63 -20.66 3.53
C ALA A 323 9.81 -20.52 2.01
N VAL A 324 9.23 -19.48 1.42
CA VAL A 324 9.51 -19.05 0.04
C VAL A 324 10.34 -17.79 0.10
N TYR A 325 11.50 -17.83 -0.52
CA TYR A 325 12.49 -16.80 -0.41
C TYR A 325 12.89 -16.27 -1.78
N ILE A 326 12.61 -15.01 -2.05
CA ILE A 326 13.13 -14.33 -3.25
C ILE A 326 14.42 -13.62 -2.88
N SER A 327 15.51 -13.91 -3.59
CA SER A 327 16.77 -13.22 -3.41
C SER A 327 17.44 -12.93 -4.74
N HIS A 328 18.04 -11.75 -4.81
CA HIS A 328 19.02 -11.42 -5.84
C HIS A 328 20.43 -11.88 -5.46
N ARG A 329 20.67 -12.26 -4.18
CA ARG A 329 21.95 -12.73 -3.68
C ARG A 329 21.93 -14.25 -3.57
N LEU A 330 22.59 -14.89 -4.51
CA LEU A 330 22.62 -16.37 -4.59
C LEU A 330 23.31 -17.04 -3.41
N SER A 331 24.18 -16.30 -2.68
CA SER A 331 24.82 -16.80 -1.45
C SER A 331 23.83 -17.28 -0.40
N SER A 332 22.64 -16.65 -0.34
CA SER A 332 21.56 -17.02 0.59
C SER A 332 20.80 -18.28 0.15
N CYS A 333 20.84 -18.62 -1.14
CA CYS A 333 20.12 -19.80 -1.66
C CYS A 333 20.73 -21.13 -1.18
N LYS A 334 21.95 -21.13 -0.66
CA LYS A 334 22.61 -22.33 -0.09
C LYS A 334 21.85 -22.95 1.09
N PHE A 335 21.07 -22.13 1.80
CA PHE A 335 20.30 -22.58 2.97
C PHE A 335 18.91 -23.08 2.60
N CYS A 336 18.56 -23.06 1.30
CA CYS A 336 17.27 -23.53 0.81
C CYS A 336 17.39 -24.97 0.32
N ASP A 337 16.33 -25.75 0.53
CA ASP A 337 16.23 -27.15 0.11
C ASP A 337 16.08 -27.26 -1.40
N GLU A 338 15.43 -26.27 -2.01
CA GLU A 338 15.14 -26.24 -3.44
C GLU A 338 15.25 -24.82 -3.99
N ILE A 339 15.68 -24.70 -5.24
CA ILE A 339 15.85 -23.43 -5.94
C ILE A 339 15.09 -23.50 -7.26
N ALA A 340 14.24 -22.52 -7.53
CA ALA A 340 13.58 -22.28 -8.80
C ALA A 340 14.20 -21.08 -9.51
N VAL A 341 14.67 -21.29 -10.72
CA VAL A 341 15.31 -20.24 -11.53
C VAL A 341 14.33 -19.71 -12.54
N PHE A 342 14.00 -18.42 -12.41
CA PHE A 342 13.08 -17.72 -13.31
C PHE A 342 13.87 -16.93 -14.37
N ASP A 343 13.44 -17.06 -15.61
CA ASP A 343 13.87 -16.21 -16.71
C ASP A 343 12.71 -15.91 -17.64
N SER A 344 12.60 -14.65 -18.04
CA SER A 344 11.61 -14.18 -19.04
C SER A 344 10.16 -14.65 -18.77
N GLY A 345 9.77 -14.75 -17.49
CA GLY A 345 8.42 -15.15 -17.05
C GLY A 345 8.20 -16.65 -16.93
N SER A 346 9.23 -17.48 -17.10
CA SER A 346 9.14 -18.94 -17.02
C SER A 346 10.14 -19.51 -16.00
N VAL A 347 9.82 -20.69 -15.43
CA VAL A 347 10.78 -21.47 -14.65
C VAL A 347 11.63 -22.30 -15.62
N ILE A 348 12.92 -22.04 -15.66
CA ILE A 348 13.85 -22.68 -16.60
C ILE A 348 14.68 -23.79 -15.95
N GLN A 349 14.93 -23.73 -14.64
CA GLN A 349 15.64 -24.74 -13.87
C GLN A 349 15.01 -24.86 -12.47
N GLN A 350 15.01 -26.06 -11.91
CA GLN A 350 14.58 -26.34 -10.54
C GLN A 350 15.42 -27.49 -9.98
N GLY A 351 15.93 -27.35 -8.76
CA GLY A 351 16.77 -28.36 -8.12
C GLY A 351 17.48 -27.84 -6.89
N THR A 352 18.38 -28.67 -6.33
CA THR A 352 19.23 -28.23 -5.20
C THR A 352 20.36 -27.31 -5.67
N HIS A 353 20.97 -26.59 -4.73
CA HIS A 353 22.14 -25.75 -5.02
C HIS A 353 23.25 -26.53 -5.71
N SER A 354 23.51 -27.76 -5.25
CA SER A 354 24.59 -28.62 -5.80
C SER A 354 24.27 -29.09 -7.21
N ASP A 355 23.04 -29.50 -7.47
CA ASP A 355 22.60 -29.98 -8.79
C ASP A 355 22.67 -28.87 -9.84
N LEU A 356 22.19 -27.67 -9.46
CA LEU A 356 22.15 -26.51 -10.36
C LEU A 356 23.57 -25.94 -10.64
N LEU A 357 24.52 -26.10 -9.71
CA LEU A 357 25.92 -25.72 -9.94
C LEU A 357 26.67 -26.74 -10.80
N ALA A 358 26.27 -27.99 -10.78
CA ALA A 358 26.89 -29.04 -11.61
C ALA A 358 26.55 -28.86 -13.10
N ASP A 359 25.45 -28.17 -13.42
CA ASP A 359 25.09 -27.80 -14.79
C ASP A 359 25.78 -26.49 -15.20
N GLU A 360 27.04 -26.61 -15.70
CA GLU A 360 27.81 -25.45 -16.14
C GLU A 360 27.17 -24.65 -17.30
N SER A 361 26.24 -25.26 -18.04
CA SER A 361 25.49 -24.61 -19.12
C SER A 361 24.23 -23.90 -18.61
N GLY A 362 23.87 -24.12 -17.36
CA GLY A 362 22.64 -23.63 -16.75
C GLY A 362 22.69 -22.14 -16.37
N LYS A 363 21.53 -21.53 -16.37
CA LYS A 363 21.38 -20.11 -15.98
C LYS A 363 21.78 -19.85 -14.52
N TYR A 364 21.53 -20.82 -13.64
CA TYR A 364 21.96 -20.70 -12.24
C TYR A 364 23.46 -20.58 -12.10
N PHE A 365 24.22 -21.42 -12.83
CA PHE A 365 25.68 -21.38 -12.85
C PHE A 365 26.22 -20.04 -13.37
N GLU A 366 25.63 -19.53 -14.46
CA GLU A 366 25.95 -18.21 -15.01
C GLU A 366 25.77 -17.11 -13.96
N LEU A 367 24.59 -17.06 -13.32
CA LEU A 367 24.25 -16.05 -12.30
C LEU A 367 25.17 -16.16 -11.07
N TRP A 368 25.47 -17.38 -10.64
CA TRP A 368 26.35 -17.66 -9.51
C TRP A 368 27.77 -17.12 -9.77
N ASN A 369 28.35 -17.47 -10.93
CA ASN A 369 29.70 -17.04 -11.28
C ASN A 369 29.78 -15.52 -11.48
N ALA A 370 28.75 -14.90 -12.04
CA ALA A 370 28.72 -13.45 -12.20
C ALA A 370 28.79 -12.75 -10.81
N GLN A 371 28.05 -13.26 -9.82
CA GLN A 371 28.11 -12.72 -8.46
C GLN A 371 29.43 -13.04 -7.75
N ALA A 372 29.96 -14.25 -7.89
CA ALA A 372 31.22 -14.67 -7.26
C ALA A 372 32.41 -13.87 -7.78
N GLN A 373 32.41 -13.49 -9.05
CA GLN A 373 33.47 -12.64 -9.63
C GLN A 373 33.47 -11.23 -9.06
N TYR A 374 32.30 -10.69 -8.74
CA TYR A 374 32.17 -9.37 -8.12
C TYR A 374 32.83 -9.33 -6.74
N TYR A 375 32.62 -10.34 -5.93
CA TYR A 375 33.24 -10.46 -4.59
C TYR A 375 34.73 -10.77 -4.63
N LYS A 376 35.27 -11.42 -5.70
CA LYS A 376 36.69 -11.68 -5.83
C LYS A 376 37.50 -10.45 -6.29
N LYS A 377 36.92 -9.52 -7.02
CA LYS A 377 37.59 -8.30 -7.49
C LYS A 377 37.86 -7.30 -6.38
N ASP A 378 37.04 -7.25 -5.34
CA ASP A 378 37.21 -6.32 -4.20
C ASP A 378 38.32 -6.78 -3.22
N THR A 379 38.85 -8.00 -3.35
CA THR A 379 39.91 -8.53 -2.50
C THR A 379 41.33 -8.34 -3.08
N VAL A 380 41.49 -7.76 -4.28
CA VAL A 380 42.79 -7.55 -4.94
C VAL A 380 42.93 -6.09 -5.36
N GLN A 381 43.00 -5.18 -4.39
CA GLN A 381 43.78 -3.95 -4.47
C GLN A 381 44.49 -3.72 -3.14
N PRO A 382 45.78 -4.13 -3.02
CA PRO A 382 46.66 -3.48 -2.05
C PRO A 382 47.02 -2.11 -2.58
N ALA A 383 46.97 -1.12 -1.70
CA ALA A 383 47.38 0.26 -1.91
C ALA A 383 48.82 0.37 -2.36
#